data_150c3d57059008e84c69e32dce8b69ff
#
_entry.id   150c3d57059008e84c69e32dce8b69ff
#
_cell.length_a   1.000
_cell.length_b   1.000
_cell.length_c   1.000
_cell.angle_alpha   90.00
_cell.angle_beta   90.00
_cell.angle_gamma   90.00
#
_symmetry.space_group_name_H-M   'P 1'
#
loop_
_entity.id
_entity.type
_entity.pdbx_description
1 polymer ?
#
loop_
_entity_poly.entity_id
_entity_poly.type
_entity_poly.pdbx_seq_one_letter_code
_entity_poly.pdbx_strand_id
1 'polypeptide(L)'
;MFWTWLEDLPDIDMETAFTHMEEAGLDGVMLHAASPEDYRKDVEIARRHGITVYAWVWTLNPPRQERQQIMEEHPDWFSVNRNGQSTAEYKAYVNSYKFLCPALPEVRDYLVQKVKDICAIEGVEGICLDYCRLVD
;
A
#
# COMPACT_ATOMS: atom_id res chain seq x y z
N MET A 1 -15.65 -10.04 15.67
CA MET A 1 -15.17 -9.33 14.45
C MET A 1 -13.82 -9.93 14.09
N PHE A 2 -13.72 -10.54 12.91
CA PHE A 2 -12.52 -11.24 12.42
C PHE A 2 -12.05 -10.56 11.14
N TRP A 3 -10.76 -10.23 11.06
CA TRP A 3 -10.14 -9.52 9.95
C TRP A 3 -8.92 -10.27 9.44
N THR A 4 -8.62 -10.11 8.15
CA THR A 4 -7.43 -10.66 7.52
C THR A 4 -6.71 -9.60 6.68
N TRP A 5 -5.59 -9.98 6.09
CA TRP A 5 -4.82 -9.18 5.14
C TRP A 5 -4.91 -9.83 3.77
N LEU A 6 -5.06 -9.01 2.73
CA LEU A 6 -5.07 -9.45 1.34
C LEU A 6 -4.30 -8.46 0.48
N GLU A 7 -3.49 -8.97 -0.41
CA GLU A 7 -2.85 -8.20 -1.47
C GLU A 7 -3.46 -8.63 -2.82
N ASP A 8 -3.94 -7.66 -3.62
CA ASP A 8 -4.39 -7.90 -4.99
C ASP A 8 -3.16 -8.17 -5.88
N LEU A 9 -2.90 -9.45 -6.11
CA LEU A 9 -1.82 -9.93 -6.96
C LEU A 9 -2.40 -10.50 -8.27
N PRO A 10 -1.64 -10.47 -9.39
CA PRO A 10 -2.14 -10.89 -10.70
C PRO A 10 -2.63 -12.34 -10.79
N ASP A 11 -2.21 -13.19 -9.87
CA ASP A 11 -2.56 -14.62 -9.80
C ASP A 11 -3.68 -14.92 -8.79
N ILE A 12 -4.21 -13.89 -8.11
CA ILE A 12 -5.32 -14.02 -7.16
C ILE A 12 -6.63 -13.65 -7.86
N ASP A 13 -7.57 -14.58 -7.89
CA ASP A 13 -8.96 -14.28 -8.24
C ASP A 13 -9.69 -13.68 -7.04
N MET A 14 -9.90 -12.37 -7.08
CA MET A 14 -10.50 -11.62 -5.98
C MET A 14 -11.93 -12.04 -5.66
N GLU A 15 -12.73 -12.47 -6.65
CA GLU A 15 -14.08 -13.01 -6.42
C GLU A 15 -14.03 -14.29 -5.58
N THR A 16 -13.12 -15.20 -5.91
CA THR A 16 -12.89 -16.43 -5.14
C THR A 16 -12.35 -16.13 -3.74
N ALA A 17 -11.42 -15.18 -3.62
CA ALA A 17 -10.85 -14.80 -2.33
C ALA A 17 -11.94 -14.24 -1.37
N PHE A 18 -12.79 -13.35 -1.85
CA PHE A 18 -13.89 -12.81 -1.04
C PHE A 18 -14.98 -13.84 -0.73
N THR A 19 -15.26 -14.76 -1.65
CA THR A 19 -16.15 -15.91 -1.36
C THR A 19 -15.62 -16.73 -0.18
N HIS A 20 -14.34 -17.08 -0.19
CA HIS A 20 -13.73 -17.84 0.91
C HIS A 20 -13.71 -17.05 2.24
N MET A 21 -13.56 -15.72 2.18
CA MET A 21 -13.64 -14.88 3.38
C MET A 21 -15.05 -14.88 3.99
N GLU A 22 -16.08 -14.76 3.16
CA GLU A 22 -17.48 -14.85 3.57
C GLU A 22 -17.78 -16.22 4.21
N GLU A 23 -17.41 -17.32 3.53
CA GLU A 23 -17.56 -18.68 4.04
C GLU A 23 -16.83 -18.93 5.37
N ALA A 24 -15.66 -18.28 5.55
CA ALA A 24 -14.90 -18.35 6.78
C ALA A 24 -15.44 -17.44 7.91
N GLY A 25 -16.47 -16.64 7.63
CA GLY A 25 -17.08 -15.72 8.60
C GLY A 25 -16.20 -14.53 8.94
N LEU A 26 -15.39 -14.06 8.00
CA LEU A 26 -14.60 -12.82 8.17
C LEU A 26 -15.50 -11.60 8.01
N ASP A 27 -15.28 -10.57 8.84
CA ASP A 27 -16.03 -9.32 8.81
C ASP A 27 -15.36 -8.24 7.94
N GLY A 28 -14.04 -8.34 7.75
CA GLY A 28 -13.30 -7.32 7.01
C GLY A 28 -11.90 -7.73 6.58
N VAL A 29 -11.32 -6.87 5.77
CA VAL A 29 -10.01 -7.08 5.16
C VAL A 29 -9.17 -5.80 5.17
N MET A 30 -7.86 -5.93 5.46
CA MET A 30 -6.84 -4.96 5.16
C MET A 30 -6.35 -5.25 3.74
N LEU A 31 -6.88 -4.53 2.75
CA LEU A 31 -6.62 -4.77 1.33
C LEU A 31 -5.52 -3.86 0.81
N HIS A 32 -4.50 -4.44 0.16
CA HIS A 32 -3.54 -3.70 -0.64
C HIS A 32 -3.82 -3.92 -2.12
N ALA A 33 -4.09 -2.85 -2.85
CA ALA A 33 -4.25 -2.85 -4.30
C ALA A 33 -3.24 -1.91 -4.95
N ALA A 34 -2.87 -2.20 -6.20
CA ALA A 34 -1.78 -1.52 -6.89
C ALA A 34 -2.15 -0.08 -7.31
N SER A 35 -3.44 0.19 -7.54
CA SER A 35 -3.94 1.48 -8.00
C SER A 35 -5.29 1.84 -7.40
N PRO A 36 -5.71 3.12 -7.45
CA PRO A 36 -7.06 3.52 -7.06
C PRO A 36 -8.16 2.82 -7.87
N GLU A 37 -7.88 2.43 -9.11
CA GLU A 37 -8.82 1.69 -9.95
C GLU A 37 -9.02 0.25 -9.46
N ASP A 38 -7.93 -0.42 -9.10
CA ASP A 38 -7.98 -1.76 -8.52
C ASP A 38 -8.74 -1.73 -7.19
N TYR A 39 -8.48 -0.74 -6.33
CA TYR A 39 -9.26 -0.56 -5.10
C TYR A 39 -10.77 -0.44 -5.37
N ARG A 40 -11.20 0.36 -6.38
CA ARG A 40 -12.63 0.49 -6.70
C ARG A 40 -13.26 -0.83 -7.11
N LYS A 41 -12.57 -1.58 -7.97
CA LYS A 41 -12.98 -2.90 -8.42
C LYS A 41 -13.14 -3.88 -7.26
N ASP A 42 -12.12 -3.96 -6.40
CA ASP A 42 -12.08 -4.93 -5.31
C ASP A 42 -13.06 -4.59 -4.18
N VAL A 43 -13.27 -3.30 -3.89
CA VAL A 43 -14.31 -2.82 -2.95
C VAL A 43 -15.71 -3.20 -3.43
N GLU A 44 -15.97 -3.12 -4.74
CA GLU A 44 -17.24 -3.55 -5.32
C GLU A 44 -17.48 -5.05 -5.11
N ILE A 45 -16.44 -5.87 -5.29
CA ILE A 45 -16.49 -7.31 -5.02
C ILE A 45 -16.73 -7.56 -3.53
N ALA A 46 -15.91 -6.97 -2.66
CA ALA A 46 -16.02 -7.12 -1.21
C ALA A 46 -17.43 -6.78 -0.68
N ARG A 47 -18.04 -5.72 -1.22
CA ARG A 47 -19.40 -5.29 -0.86
C ARG A 47 -20.43 -6.38 -1.12
N ARG A 48 -20.32 -7.13 -2.24
CA ARG A 48 -21.25 -8.23 -2.57
C ARG A 48 -21.17 -9.37 -1.57
N HIS A 49 -20.00 -9.56 -0.95
CA HIS A 49 -19.74 -10.58 0.06
C HIS A 49 -19.89 -10.08 1.50
N GLY A 50 -20.35 -8.83 1.69
CA GLY A 50 -20.53 -8.25 3.03
C GLY A 50 -19.21 -8.02 3.79
N ILE A 51 -18.07 -7.95 3.10
CA ILE A 51 -16.74 -7.73 3.68
C ILE A 51 -16.41 -6.24 3.72
N THR A 52 -16.07 -5.74 4.91
CA THR A 52 -15.61 -4.36 5.09
C THR A 52 -14.16 -4.20 4.63
N VAL A 53 -13.87 -3.16 3.85
CA VAL A 53 -12.53 -2.90 3.32
C VAL A 53 -11.86 -1.73 4.02
N TYR A 54 -10.68 -1.99 4.60
CA TYR A 54 -9.72 -0.96 4.96
C TYR A 54 -8.55 -1.03 3.97
N ALA A 55 -8.19 0.10 3.36
CA ALA A 55 -7.05 0.14 2.47
C ALA A 55 -5.74 0.00 3.25
N TRP A 56 -4.95 -1.02 2.92
CA TRP A 56 -3.61 -1.24 3.46
C TRP A 56 -2.59 -0.50 2.59
N VAL A 57 -2.16 0.66 3.06
CA VAL A 57 -1.32 1.59 2.29
C VAL A 57 0.13 1.49 2.74
N TRP A 58 0.99 1.06 1.82
CA TRP A 58 2.44 1.12 2.02
C TRP A 58 2.92 2.55 1.82
N THR A 59 3.43 3.15 2.88
CA THR A 59 3.81 4.57 2.91
C THR A 59 5.26 4.79 2.48
N LEU A 60 6.20 4.76 3.42
CA LEU A 60 7.60 5.10 3.14
C LEU A 60 8.38 4.03 2.36
N ASN A 61 7.88 2.81 2.26
CA ASN A 61 8.45 1.78 1.39
C ASN A 61 7.44 1.41 0.29
N PRO A 62 7.33 2.20 -0.78
CA PRO A 62 6.31 2.02 -1.80
C PRO A 62 6.44 0.66 -2.52
N PRO A 63 5.34 0.10 -3.04
CA PRO A 63 5.34 -1.11 -3.84
C PRO A 63 6.27 -1.01 -5.05
N ARG A 64 6.66 -2.14 -5.61
CA ARG A 64 7.72 -2.21 -6.64
C ARG A 64 7.47 -1.29 -7.83
N GLN A 65 6.27 -1.28 -8.38
CA GLN A 65 5.96 -0.51 -9.58
C GLN A 65 5.99 1.00 -9.29
N GLU A 66 5.30 1.44 -8.26
CA GLU A 66 5.28 2.83 -7.78
C GLU A 66 6.70 3.31 -7.43
N ARG A 67 7.47 2.48 -6.72
CA ARG A 67 8.85 2.76 -6.35
C ARG A 67 9.75 2.95 -7.57
N GLN A 68 9.58 2.15 -8.62
CA GLN A 68 10.38 2.28 -9.83
C GLN A 68 10.12 3.62 -10.51
N GLN A 69 8.87 4.04 -10.61
CA GLN A 69 8.51 5.36 -11.13
C GLN A 69 9.12 6.48 -10.30
N ILE A 70 9.03 6.40 -8.95
CA ILE A 70 9.64 7.39 -8.07
C ILE A 70 11.17 7.43 -8.24
N MET A 71 11.82 6.29 -8.42
CA MET A 71 13.28 6.25 -8.65
C MET A 71 13.69 6.92 -9.96
N GLU A 72 12.86 6.87 -10.99
CA GLU A 72 13.12 7.51 -12.28
C GLU A 72 12.86 9.03 -12.25
N GLU A 73 11.78 9.46 -11.57
CA GLU A 73 11.33 10.85 -11.55
C GLU A 73 11.96 11.67 -10.40
N HIS A 74 12.15 11.04 -9.23
CA HIS A 74 12.55 11.66 -7.98
C HIS A 74 13.57 10.81 -7.20
N PRO A 75 14.77 10.54 -7.74
CA PRO A 75 15.79 9.71 -7.05
C PRO A 75 16.28 10.33 -5.73
N ASP A 76 16.11 11.63 -5.55
CA ASP A 76 16.45 12.40 -4.36
C ASP A 76 15.45 12.25 -3.20
N TRP A 77 14.30 11.64 -3.44
CA TRP A 77 13.29 11.41 -2.40
C TRP A 77 13.64 10.26 -1.45
N PHE A 78 14.62 9.44 -1.79
CA PHE A 78 14.98 8.29 -0.98
C PHE A 78 15.86 8.66 0.21
N SER A 79 15.64 7.95 1.33
CA SER A 79 16.40 8.14 2.55
C SER A 79 17.90 7.86 2.33
N VAL A 80 18.75 8.68 2.95
CA VAL A 80 20.20 8.57 2.87
C VAL A 80 20.75 8.13 4.23
N ASN A 81 21.62 7.15 4.25
CA ASN A 81 22.26 6.69 5.47
C ASN A 81 23.39 7.62 5.91
N ARG A 82 23.97 7.39 7.09
CA ARG A 82 25.07 8.19 7.65
C ARG A 82 26.33 8.26 6.78
N ASN A 83 26.49 7.33 5.82
CA ASN A 83 27.62 7.29 4.89
C ASN A 83 27.33 8.02 3.57
N GLY A 84 26.17 8.68 3.46
CA GLY A 84 25.76 9.37 2.24
C GLY A 84 25.18 8.48 1.15
N GLN A 85 24.87 7.21 1.45
CA GLN A 85 24.33 6.27 0.47
C GLN A 85 22.80 6.29 0.49
N SER A 86 22.19 6.52 -0.67
CA SER A 86 20.74 6.50 -0.85
C SER A 86 20.19 5.07 -0.75
N THR A 87 19.02 4.91 -0.12
CA THR A 87 18.30 3.62 -0.12
C THR A 87 17.82 3.23 -1.52
N ALA A 88 17.76 4.15 -2.47
CA ALA A 88 17.53 3.82 -3.89
C ALA A 88 18.59 2.86 -4.43
N GLU A 89 19.85 3.08 -4.10
CA GLU A 89 21.02 2.35 -4.60
C GLU A 89 21.55 1.33 -3.60
N TYR A 90 21.60 1.73 -2.32
CA TYR A 90 22.12 0.90 -1.24
C TYR A 90 21.23 -0.33 -1.00
N LYS A 91 21.89 -1.48 -0.83
CA LYS A 91 21.22 -2.72 -0.44
C LYS A 91 21.04 -2.78 1.07
N ALA A 92 19.81 -2.52 1.55
CA ALA A 92 19.43 -2.75 2.93
C ALA A 92 19.48 -4.27 3.28
N TYR A 93 19.33 -4.61 4.57
CA TYR A 93 19.28 -6.02 5.01
C TYR A 93 18.12 -6.80 4.37
N VAL A 94 17.01 -6.13 4.04
CA VAL A 94 15.97 -6.65 3.14
C VAL A 94 16.12 -5.95 1.79
N ASN A 95 16.36 -6.73 0.74
CA ASN A 95 16.68 -6.19 -0.59
C ASN A 95 15.60 -5.30 -1.20
N SER A 96 14.33 -5.53 -0.84
CA SER A 96 13.18 -4.75 -1.29
C SER A 96 12.97 -3.45 -0.51
N TYR A 97 13.71 -3.19 0.55
CA TYR A 97 13.56 -1.98 1.36
C TYR A 97 14.24 -0.78 0.70
N LYS A 98 13.41 0.10 0.15
CA LYS A 98 13.78 1.32 -0.54
C LYS A 98 12.92 2.48 -0.01
N PHE A 99 13.29 2.96 1.17
CA PHE A 99 12.46 3.91 1.93
C PHE A 99 12.61 5.34 1.43
N LEU A 100 11.49 6.02 1.28
CA LEU A 100 11.41 7.46 1.05
C LEU A 100 11.80 8.23 2.33
N CYS A 101 12.27 9.47 2.16
CA CYS A 101 12.67 10.34 3.26
C CYS A 101 11.50 11.20 3.76
N PRO A 102 10.93 10.93 4.95
CA PRO A 102 9.78 11.70 5.45
C PRO A 102 10.15 13.13 5.88
N ALA A 103 11.45 13.48 5.92
CA ALA A 103 11.89 14.85 6.21
C ALA A 103 11.63 15.81 5.04
N LEU A 104 11.53 15.29 3.80
CA LEU A 104 11.25 16.09 2.62
C LEU A 104 9.77 16.50 2.56
N PRO A 105 9.45 17.79 2.40
CA PRO A 105 8.07 18.26 2.24
C PRO A 105 7.35 17.58 1.05
N GLU A 106 8.03 17.44 -0.07
CA GLU A 106 7.53 16.87 -1.31
C GLU A 106 7.08 15.42 -1.12
N VAL A 107 7.85 14.63 -0.36
CA VAL A 107 7.48 13.25 0.00
C VAL A 107 6.24 13.23 0.88
N ARG A 108 6.13 14.14 1.84
CA ARG A 108 4.94 14.23 2.69
C ARG A 108 3.69 14.62 1.89
N ASP A 109 3.83 15.60 1.00
CA ASP A 109 2.73 16.06 0.14
C ASP A 109 2.26 14.94 -0.79
N TYR A 110 3.19 14.20 -1.39
CA TYR A 110 2.92 13.01 -2.19
C TYR A 110 2.13 11.96 -1.40
N LEU A 111 2.58 11.60 -0.19
CA LEU A 111 1.92 10.60 0.65
C LEU A 111 0.52 11.06 1.11
N VAL A 112 0.38 12.34 1.44
CA VAL A 112 -0.92 12.93 1.80
C VAL A 112 -1.88 12.86 0.62
N GLN A 113 -1.42 13.17 -0.60
CA GLN A 113 -2.25 13.09 -1.78
C GLN A 113 -2.67 11.65 -2.07
N LYS A 114 -1.74 10.70 -2.01
CA LYS A 114 -2.03 9.26 -2.15
C LYS A 114 -3.11 8.79 -1.19
N VAL A 115 -3.02 9.15 0.09
CA VAL A 115 -4.02 8.79 1.10
C VAL A 115 -5.37 9.45 0.80
N LYS A 116 -5.39 10.73 0.39
CA LYS A 116 -6.63 11.43 0.01
C LYS A 116 -7.33 10.76 -1.17
N ASP A 117 -6.57 10.35 -2.19
CA ASP A 117 -7.12 9.71 -3.39
C ASP A 117 -7.77 8.36 -3.05
N ILE A 118 -7.16 7.60 -2.13
CA ILE A 118 -7.71 6.33 -1.65
C ILE A 118 -8.93 6.57 -0.75
N CYS A 119 -8.87 7.55 0.17
CA CYS A 119 -10.00 7.90 1.03
C CYS A 119 -11.23 8.40 0.25
N ALA A 120 -11.05 8.91 -0.95
CA ALA A 120 -12.14 9.36 -1.83
C ALA A 120 -12.86 8.20 -2.53
N ILE A 121 -12.38 6.96 -2.40
CA ILE A 121 -13.00 5.78 -2.99
C ILE A 121 -14.19 5.35 -2.12
N GLU A 122 -15.38 5.35 -2.71
CA GLU A 122 -16.58 4.90 -2.03
C GLU A 122 -16.48 3.42 -1.64
N GLY A 123 -16.74 3.11 -0.37
CA GLY A 123 -16.66 1.76 0.20
C GLY A 123 -15.32 1.41 0.83
N VAL A 124 -14.32 2.29 0.75
CA VAL A 124 -13.14 2.22 1.64
C VAL A 124 -13.54 2.85 2.97
N GLU A 125 -13.70 2.02 4.00
CA GLU A 125 -14.19 2.45 5.32
C GLU A 125 -13.08 2.95 6.25
N GLY A 126 -11.81 2.70 5.89
CA GLY A 126 -10.67 3.14 6.66
C GLY A 126 -9.33 2.91 5.98
N ILE A 127 -8.27 3.41 6.60
CA ILE A 127 -6.90 3.29 6.11
C ILE A 127 -6.03 2.62 7.17
N CYS A 128 -5.26 1.62 6.75
CA CYS A 128 -4.17 1.04 7.53
C CYS A 128 -2.84 1.48 6.92
N LEU A 129 -2.11 2.35 7.59
CA LEU A 129 -0.81 2.83 7.13
C LEU A 129 0.29 1.86 7.58
N ASP A 130 1.02 1.31 6.61
CA ASP A 130 2.17 0.45 6.85
C ASP A 130 3.49 1.14 6.43
N TYR A 131 4.62 0.57 6.85
CA TYR A 131 5.96 1.12 6.63
C TYR A 131 6.14 2.58 7.09
N CYS A 132 5.37 3.02 8.12
CA CYS A 132 5.54 4.32 8.77
C CYS A 132 6.76 4.33 9.71
N ARG A 133 7.91 3.92 9.21
CA ARG A 133 9.17 3.82 9.95
C ARG A 133 10.36 4.12 9.05
N LEU A 134 11.52 4.35 9.64
CA LEU A 134 12.78 4.41 8.91
C LEU A 134 13.30 2.99 8.63
N VAL A 135 14.16 2.87 7.63
CA VAL A 135 14.93 1.65 7.41
C VAL A 135 15.97 1.51 8.53
N ASP A 136 16.10 0.33 9.09
CA ASP A 136 17.05 0.01 10.16
C ASP A 136 18.47 -0.12 9.61
#